data_395f068e7b30124e5687f78ad2652522
#
_entry.id   395f068e7b30124e5687f78ad2652522
#
_cell.length_a   1.000
_cell.length_b   1.000
_cell.length_c   1.000
_cell.angle_alpha   90.00
_cell.angle_beta   90.00
_cell.angle_gamma   90.00
#
_symmetry.space_group_name_H-M   'P 1'
#
loop_
_entity.id
_entity.type
_entity.pdbx_description
1 polymer ?
#
loop_
_entity_poly.entity_id
_entity_poly.type
_entity_poly.pdbx_seq_one_letter_code
_entity_poly.pdbx_strand_id
1 'polypeptide(L)'
;MVFRWLCVLLIIRMVLTYRVRARNTSADSENKIHDDATAASFGFRGGLVPGVTVYAYMTVPIVERFGLDWLERGSMQVKFHQPFYDGEEVLVRAEVDMSADPIKVAITAEGKDGIACATALATVNDRSEWLGEPRLQDYPEAPLPLIEARPVPSRELLLPGAVLGTLTEPLSLPDTAMLARLDERLPIYSDAPAIAHPFTLLSLANQILVRNYKLGPWIHTASDLINWSGVRDGERISVRGRIADCFERKGHEFVVLDLLLVANDGRVIQRVRHIAIYRPRTS
;
A
#
# COMPACT_ATOMS: atom_id res chain seq x y z
N MET A 1 55.92 -10.47 9.57
CA MET A 1 54.97 -11.33 8.83
C MET A 1 53.59 -10.92 9.28
N VAL A 2 52.94 -10.01 8.53
CA VAL A 2 51.64 -9.44 8.90
C VAL A 2 50.56 -10.24 8.16
N PHE A 3 49.80 -11.05 8.87
CA PHE A 3 48.64 -11.75 8.35
C PHE A 3 47.52 -10.73 8.08
N ARG A 4 47.33 -10.35 6.83
CA ARG A 4 46.13 -9.65 6.36
C ARG A 4 44.97 -10.64 6.34
N TRP A 5 44.07 -10.54 7.30
CA TRP A 5 42.76 -11.20 7.22
C TRP A 5 41.98 -10.56 6.08
N LEU A 6 41.82 -11.29 4.98
CA LEU A 6 40.87 -10.95 3.93
C LEU A 6 39.48 -11.28 4.51
N CYS A 7 38.75 -10.26 4.95
CA CYS A 7 37.33 -10.40 5.28
C CYS A 7 36.60 -10.63 3.96
N VAL A 8 36.35 -11.87 3.59
CA VAL A 8 35.43 -12.21 2.49
C VAL A 8 34.05 -11.89 2.99
N LEU A 9 33.52 -10.71 2.60
CA LEU A 9 32.10 -10.41 2.78
C LEU A 9 31.33 -11.45 1.94
N LEU A 10 30.80 -12.47 2.61
CA LEU A 10 29.86 -13.40 2.00
C LEU A 10 28.58 -12.61 1.71
N ILE A 11 28.37 -12.22 0.47
CA ILE A 11 27.10 -11.61 0.01
C ILE A 11 26.07 -12.73 0.05
N ILE A 12 25.33 -12.83 1.14
CA ILE A 12 24.22 -13.80 1.24
C ILE A 12 23.01 -13.14 0.57
N ARG A 13 22.82 -13.44 -0.72
CA ARG A 13 21.59 -13.11 -1.44
C ARG A 13 20.66 -14.30 -1.41
N MET A 14 19.38 -14.06 -1.09
CA MET A 14 18.35 -15.08 -1.09
C MET A 14 17.22 -14.59 -2.01
N VAL A 15 16.65 -15.50 -2.79
CA VAL A 15 15.47 -15.23 -3.63
C VAL A 15 14.30 -16.01 -3.06
N LEU A 16 13.25 -15.29 -2.71
CA LEU A 16 11.97 -15.84 -2.29
C LEU A 16 10.97 -15.66 -3.43
N THR A 17 10.06 -16.62 -3.60
CA THR A 17 9.03 -16.54 -4.66
C THR A 17 7.67 -16.92 -4.11
N TYR A 18 6.63 -16.21 -4.61
CA TYR A 18 5.23 -16.52 -4.30
C TYR A 18 4.41 -16.48 -5.59
N ARG A 19 3.51 -17.44 -5.77
CA ARG A 19 2.62 -17.51 -6.92
C ARG A 19 1.17 -17.45 -6.47
N VAL A 20 0.39 -16.62 -7.16
CA VAL A 20 -1.04 -16.47 -6.86
C VAL A 20 -1.80 -16.12 -8.14
N ARG A 21 -3.10 -16.39 -8.17
CA ARG A 21 -3.99 -15.84 -9.19
C ARG A 21 -4.54 -14.51 -8.74
N ALA A 22 -4.33 -13.48 -9.56
CA ALA A 22 -4.87 -12.15 -9.31
C ALA A 22 -6.39 -12.19 -9.16
N ARG A 23 -6.91 -11.47 -8.18
CA ARG A 23 -8.36 -11.34 -7.95
C ARG A 23 -8.75 -9.88 -7.93
N ASN A 24 -9.75 -9.54 -8.72
CA ASN A 24 -10.35 -8.21 -8.65
C ASN A 24 -11.24 -8.11 -7.40
N THR A 25 -10.64 -7.71 -6.29
CA THR A 25 -11.32 -7.60 -5.00
C THR A 25 -12.26 -6.40 -4.88
N SER A 26 -12.38 -5.58 -5.94
CA SER A 26 -13.13 -4.32 -5.95
C SER A 26 -14.08 -4.16 -7.14
N ALA A 27 -14.47 -5.25 -7.81
CA ALA A 27 -15.38 -5.20 -8.96
C ALA A 27 -16.70 -4.45 -8.64
N ASP A 28 -17.23 -4.62 -7.43
CA ASP A 28 -18.47 -3.99 -6.97
C ASP A 28 -18.28 -2.66 -6.24
N SER A 29 -17.05 -2.10 -6.24
CA SER A 29 -16.74 -0.86 -5.53
C SER A 29 -17.30 0.39 -6.24
N GLU A 30 -17.35 1.52 -5.52
CA GLU A 30 -17.68 2.83 -6.11
C GLU A 30 -16.67 3.24 -7.20
N ASN A 31 -15.42 2.79 -7.10
CA ASN A 31 -14.38 3.08 -8.09
C ASN A 31 -14.56 2.21 -9.34
N LYS A 32 -15.22 2.75 -10.34
CA LYS A 32 -15.57 2.01 -11.57
C LYS A 32 -14.39 1.67 -12.48
N ILE A 33 -13.16 2.06 -12.18
CA ILE A 33 -11.97 1.57 -12.90
C ILE A 33 -11.79 0.05 -12.75
N HIS A 34 -12.42 -0.56 -11.75
CA HIS A 34 -12.43 -2.00 -11.49
C HIS A 34 -13.55 -2.75 -12.24
N ASP A 35 -14.42 -2.02 -12.93
CA ASP A 35 -15.48 -2.55 -13.83
C ASP A 35 -14.96 -2.64 -15.25
N ASP A 36 -15.26 -3.73 -15.95
CA ASP A 36 -14.74 -4.00 -17.31
C ASP A 36 -15.16 -2.93 -18.32
N ALA A 37 -16.42 -2.53 -18.32
CA ALA A 37 -16.95 -1.58 -19.30
C ALA A 37 -16.34 -0.18 -19.09
N THR A 38 -16.23 0.24 -17.83
CA THR A 38 -15.60 1.51 -17.48
C THR A 38 -14.12 1.51 -17.81
N ALA A 39 -13.39 0.46 -17.42
CA ALA A 39 -11.95 0.34 -17.70
C ALA A 39 -11.66 0.37 -19.20
N ALA A 40 -12.48 -0.28 -20.02
CA ALA A 40 -12.35 -0.28 -21.47
C ALA A 40 -12.45 1.14 -22.07
N SER A 41 -13.27 2.03 -21.50
CA SER A 41 -13.37 3.43 -21.94
C SER A 41 -12.12 4.26 -21.68
N PHE A 42 -11.20 3.77 -20.80
CA PHE A 42 -9.90 4.36 -20.52
C PHE A 42 -8.75 3.62 -21.24
N GLY A 43 -9.06 2.69 -22.16
CA GLY A 43 -8.07 1.96 -22.96
C GLY A 43 -7.49 0.72 -22.27
N PHE A 44 -8.07 0.26 -21.15
CA PHE A 44 -7.70 -1.00 -20.51
C PHE A 44 -8.49 -2.16 -21.11
N ARG A 45 -7.99 -3.38 -21.03
CA ARG A 45 -8.66 -4.58 -21.57
C ARG A 45 -9.76 -5.15 -20.66
N GLY A 46 -9.88 -4.64 -19.44
CA GLY A 46 -10.86 -5.07 -18.43
C GLY A 46 -10.66 -4.33 -17.13
N GLY A 47 -11.49 -4.63 -16.12
CA GLY A 47 -11.41 -4.07 -14.79
C GLY A 47 -10.08 -4.38 -14.12
N LEU A 48 -9.45 -3.35 -13.58
CA LEU A 48 -8.12 -3.46 -12.98
C LEU A 48 -8.21 -4.19 -11.63
N VAL A 49 -7.27 -5.09 -11.36
CA VAL A 49 -7.02 -5.58 -9.99
C VAL A 49 -6.51 -4.40 -9.15
N PRO A 50 -7.07 -4.16 -7.96
CA PRO A 50 -6.65 -3.04 -7.12
C PRO A 50 -5.16 -3.07 -6.78
N GLY A 51 -4.51 -1.91 -6.80
CA GLY A 51 -3.10 -1.80 -6.41
C GLY A 51 -2.84 -2.32 -4.99
N VAL A 52 -3.78 -2.14 -4.06
CA VAL A 52 -3.68 -2.68 -2.68
C VAL A 52 -3.72 -4.22 -2.65
N THR A 53 -4.40 -4.86 -3.61
CA THR A 53 -4.41 -6.32 -3.76
C THR A 53 -3.05 -6.82 -4.28
N VAL A 54 -2.50 -6.13 -5.28
CA VAL A 54 -1.14 -6.45 -5.79
C VAL A 54 -0.09 -6.23 -4.70
N TYR A 55 -0.21 -5.14 -3.94
CA TYR A 55 0.65 -4.89 -2.77
C TYR A 55 0.56 -6.02 -1.73
N ALA A 56 -0.65 -6.52 -1.44
CA ALA A 56 -0.83 -7.65 -0.53
C ALA A 56 -0.02 -8.86 -0.99
N TYR A 57 -0.09 -9.24 -2.28
CA TYR A 57 0.70 -10.34 -2.82
C TYR A 57 2.21 -10.10 -2.69
N MET A 58 2.66 -8.86 -2.90
CA MET A 58 4.08 -8.51 -2.78
C MET A 58 4.60 -8.58 -1.35
N THR A 59 3.73 -8.47 -0.33
CA THR A 59 4.13 -8.57 1.07
C THR A 59 4.30 -10.01 1.56
N VAL A 60 3.68 -11.02 0.90
CA VAL A 60 3.72 -12.41 1.35
C VAL A 60 5.15 -12.91 1.59
N PRO A 61 6.10 -12.88 0.61
CA PRO A 61 7.42 -13.45 0.82
C PRO A 61 8.24 -12.71 1.91
N ILE A 62 8.02 -11.40 2.09
CA ILE A 62 8.74 -10.65 3.12
C ILE A 62 8.16 -10.95 4.51
N VAL A 63 6.84 -11.08 4.65
CA VAL A 63 6.20 -11.42 5.91
C VAL A 63 6.44 -12.88 6.29
N GLU A 64 6.40 -13.80 5.34
CA GLU A 64 6.76 -15.20 5.57
C GLU A 64 8.19 -15.34 6.15
N ARG A 65 9.13 -14.50 5.69
CA ARG A 65 10.53 -14.56 6.11
C ARG A 65 10.82 -13.78 7.38
N PHE A 66 10.22 -12.61 7.57
CA PHE A 66 10.59 -11.66 8.62
C PHE A 66 9.47 -11.40 9.63
N GLY A 67 8.23 -11.82 9.35
CA GLY A 67 7.10 -11.73 10.26
C GLY A 67 6.89 -10.33 10.85
N LEU A 68 6.82 -10.27 12.19
CA LEU A 68 6.61 -9.02 12.94
C LEU A 68 7.74 -8.00 12.76
N ASP A 69 8.96 -8.45 12.50
CA ASP A 69 10.08 -7.52 12.30
C ASP A 69 9.85 -6.58 11.12
N TRP A 70 9.19 -7.07 10.06
CA TRP A 70 8.80 -6.21 8.96
C TRP A 70 7.45 -5.52 9.20
N LEU A 71 6.45 -6.23 9.72
CA LEU A 71 5.10 -5.69 9.95
C LEU A 71 5.07 -4.51 10.93
N GLU A 72 5.99 -4.47 11.89
CA GLU A 72 6.04 -3.45 12.93
C GLU A 72 7.16 -2.43 12.75
N ARG A 73 8.19 -2.75 11.94
CA ARG A 73 9.41 -1.93 11.84
C ARG A 73 10.00 -1.88 10.44
N GLY A 74 9.29 -2.36 9.45
CA GLY A 74 9.74 -2.34 8.07
C GLY A 74 9.24 -1.13 7.29
N SER A 75 9.78 -0.96 6.10
CA SER A 75 9.32 0.02 5.13
C SER A 75 9.15 -0.61 3.75
N MET A 76 8.38 0.04 2.88
CA MET A 76 8.27 -0.36 1.48
C MET A 76 7.92 0.86 0.61
N GLN A 77 8.61 0.98 -0.52
CA GLN A 77 8.27 1.87 -1.62
C GLN A 77 7.76 1.03 -2.77
N VAL A 78 6.46 1.05 -3.04
CA VAL A 78 5.83 0.26 -4.10
C VAL A 78 5.36 1.16 -5.24
N LYS A 79 5.55 0.68 -6.49
CA LYS A 79 5.09 1.34 -7.73
C LYS A 79 4.38 0.33 -8.62
N PHE A 80 3.22 0.73 -9.14
CA PHE A 80 2.43 -0.05 -10.09
C PHE A 80 2.63 0.52 -11.48
N HIS A 81 3.16 -0.30 -12.39
CA HIS A 81 3.54 0.11 -13.75
C HIS A 81 2.49 -0.29 -14.78
N GLN A 82 1.93 -1.49 -14.61
CA GLN A 82 0.90 -2.06 -15.46
C GLN A 82 -0.17 -2.75 -14.60
N PRO A 83 -1.42 -2.78 -15.03
CA PRO A 83 -2.47 -3.47 -14.30
C PRO A 83 -2.32 -4.99 -14.42
N PHE A 84 -2.72 -5.70 -13.37
CA PHE A 84 -3.17 -7.08 -13.45
C PHE A 84 -4.68 -7.12 -13.66
N TYR A 85 -5.15 -8.20 -14.24
CA TYR A 85 -6.57 -8.46 -14.46
C TYR A 85 -7.00 -9.73 -13.72
N ASP A 86 -8.30 -9.85 -13.46
CA ASP A 86 -8.83 -10.99 -12.72
C ASP A 86 -8.44 -12.33 -13.37
N GLY A 87 -8.04 -13.30 -12.53
CA GLY A 87 -7.64 -14.64 -12.95
C GLY A 87 -6.22 -14.76 -13.54
N GLU A 88 -5.47 -13.67 -13.73
CA GLU A 88 -4.08 -13.74 -14.21
C GLU A 88 -3.14 -14.36 -13.18
N GLU A 89 -2.13 -15.05 -13.66
CA GLU A 89 -1.05 -15.56 -12.81
C GLU A 89 -0.10 -14.42 -12.45
N VAL A 90 0.19 -14.27 -11.16
CA VAL A 90 1.15 -13.33 -10.60
C VAL A 90 2.30 -14.12 -9.99
N LEU A 91 3.51 -13.84 -10.44
CA LEU A 91 4.75 -14.32 -9.80
C LEU A 91 5.37 -13.16 -9.03
N VAL A 92 5.39 -13.26 -7.72
CA VAL A 92 6.16 -12.36 -6.86
C VAL A 92 7.54 -12.95 -6.64
N ARG A 93 8.58 -12.16 -6.89
CA ARG A 93 9.98 -12.47 -6.64
C ARG A 93 10.55 -11.43 -5.70
N ALA A 94 11.13 -11.87 -4.58
CA ALA A 94 11.78 -11.01 -3.61
C ALA A 94 13.27 -11.39 -3.49
N GLU A 95 14.16 -10.47 -3.85
CA GLU A 95 15.60 -10.61 -3.74
C GLU A 95 16.07 -9.93 -2.44
N VAL A 96 16.52 -10.74 -1.49
CA VAL A 96 16.92 -10.28 -0.16
C VAL A 96 18.42 -10.12 -0.11
N ASP A 97 18.88 -8.93 0.28
CA ASP A 97 20.28 -8.66 0.61
C ASP A 97 20.46 -8.64 2.13
N MET A 98 20.88 -9.82 2.65
CA MET A 98 21.15 -10.02 4.08
C MET A 98 22.46 -9.36 4.55
N SER A 99 23.30 -8.88 3.63
CA SER A 99 24.54 -8.18 3.97
C SER A 99 24.36 -6.69 4.17
N ALA A 100 23.21 -6.15 3.76
CA ALA A 100 22.86 -4.75 3.99
C ALA A 100 22.35 -4.54 5.43
N ASP A 101 22.66 -3.41 6.01
CA ASP A 101 22.13 -2.93 7.29
C ASP A 101 21.56 -1.53 7.07
N PRO A 102 20.24 -1.35 7.11
CA PRO A 102 19.19 -2.37 7.29
C PRO A 102 19.09 -3.39 6.12
N ILE A 103 18.54 -4.56 6.38
CA ILE A 103 18.28 -5.59 5.35
C ILE A 103 17.42 -4.97 4.25
N LYS A 104 17.83 -5.16 2.98
CA LYS A 104 17.11 -4.65 1.81
C LYS A 104 16.48 -5.78 1.02
N VAL A 105 15.27 -5.54 0.52
CA VAL A 105 14.53 -6.50 -0.29
C VAL A 105 14.02 -5.78 -1.54
N ALA A 106 14.47 -6.23 -2.71
CA ALA A 106 13.92 -5.81 -3.99
C ALA A 106 12.82 -6.78 -4.40
N ILE A 107 11.61 -6.28 -4.68
CA ILE A 107 10.45 -7.12 -4.97
C ILE A 107 9.87 -6.74 -6.33
N THR A 108 9.58 -7.75 -7.14
CA THR A 108 8.82 -7.62 -8.40
C THR A 108 7.57 -8.47 -8.36
N ALA A 109 6.49 -7.96 -8.93
CA ALA A 109 5.31 -8.74 -9.28
C ALA A 109 5.22 -8.81 -10.80
N GLU A 110 5.40 -10.01 -11.34
CA GLU A 110 5.51 -10.30 -12.78
C GLU A 110 4.22 -10.98 -13.28
N GLY A 111 3.77 -10.56 -14.46
CA GLY A 111 2.71 -11.22 -15.20
C GLY A 111 3.23 -12.44 -15.99
N LYS A 112 2.32 -13.05 -16.77
CA LYS A 112 2.58 -14.28 -17.53
C LYS A 112 3.80 -14.22 -18.45
N ASP A 113 4.10 -13.03 -19.00
CA ASP A 113 5.20 -12.84 -19.95
C ASP A 113 6.52 -12.42 -19.27
N GLY A 114 6.61 -12.54 -17.93
CA GLY A 114 7.76 -12.09 -17.16
C GLY A 114 7.92 -10.57 -17.09
N ILE A 115 6.89 -9.82 -17.49
CA ILE A 115 6.90 -8.36 -17.41
C ILE A 115 6.61 -7.94 -15.96
N ALA A 116 7.48 -7.13 -15.38
CA ALA A 116 7.28 -6.55 -14.07
C ALA A 116 6.13 -5.52 -14.10
N CYS A 117 4.96 -5.93 -13.61
CA CYS A 117 3.77 -5.07 -13.52
C CYS A 117 3.81 -4.17 -12.28
N ALA A 118 4.49 -4.60 -11.22
CA ALA A 118 4.77 -3.79 -10.04
C ALA A 118 6.18 -4.07 -9.51
N THR A 119 6.78 -3.04 -8.89
CA THR A 119 8.10 -3.14 -8.24
C THR A 119 8.06 -2.52 -6.87
N ALA A 120 8.86 -3.05 -5.93
CA ALA A 120 9.04 -2.42 -4.65
C ALA A 120 10.48 -2.56 -4.13
N LEU A 121 10.87 -1.60 -3.28
CA LEU A 121 12.03 -1.69 -2.42
C LEU A 121 11.55 -1.67 -0.99
N ALA A 122 11.91 -2.68 -0.21
CA ALA A 122 11.55 -2.78 1.19
C ALA A 122 12.81 -2.85 2.06
N THR A 123 12.68 -2.44 3.32
CA THR A 123 13.70 -2.61 4.36
C THR A 123 13.10 -3.30 5.56
N VAL A 124 13.93 -4.03 6.32
CA VAL A 124 13.54 -4.68 7.56
C VAL A 124 14.30 -4.03 8.71
N ASN A 125 13.59 -3.70 9.78
CA ASN A 125 14.13 -3.03 10.97
C ASN A 125 14.69 -1.60 10.71
N ASP A 126 14.29 -0.97 9.62
CA ASP A 126 14.66 0.40 9.30
C ASP A 126 13.42 1.31 9.31
N ARG A 127 13.42 2.25 10.24
CA ARG A 127 12.40 3.31 10.28
C ARG A 127 12.82 4.50 9.42
N SER A 128 13.27 4.18 8.28
CA SER A 128 13.84 4.91 7.20
C SER A 128 13.79 6.46 7.26
N GLU A 129 14.98 7.02 7.07
CA GLU A 129 15.24 8.45 7.04
C GLU A 129 14.45 9.22 5.98
N TRP A 130 13.91 8.55 4.96
CA TRP A 130 13.30 9.20 3.78
C TRP A 130 11.90 9.79 4.00
N LEU A 131 11.12 9.35 5.01
CA LEU A 131 9.86 10.00 5.41
C LEU A 131 9.98 10.81 6.70
N GLY A 132 11.08 10.64 7.46
CA GLY A 132 11.29 11.24 8.77
C GLY A 132 10.35 10.68 9.84
N GLU A 133 10.64 11.00 11.11
CA GLU A 133 9.84 10.55 12.25
C GLU A 133 8.49 11.30 12.29
N PRO A 134 7.34 10.58 12.33
CA PRO A 134 6.04 11.23 12.36
C PRO A 134 5.75 11.82 13.74
N ARG A 135 5.35 13.07 13.78
CA ARG A 135 4.84 13.73 14.99
C ARG A 135 3.32 13.83 14.88
N LEU A 136 2.61 13.26 15.85
CA LEU A 136 1.14 13.19 15.82
C LEU A 136 0.49 14.59 15.68
N GLN A 137 1.09 15.61 16.27
CA GLN A 137 0.63 16.99 16.17
C GLN A 137 0.64 17.58 14.74
N ASP A 138 1.45 17.00 13.83
CA ASP A 138 1.50 17.42 12.43
C ASP A 138 0.34 16.84 11.62
N TYR A 139 -0.46 15.94 12.21
CA TYR A 139 -1.61 15.26 11.62
C TYR A 139 -2.87 15.48 12.47
N PRO A 140 -3.44 16.72 12.47
CA PRO A 140 -4.63 17.03 13.24
C PRO A 140 -5.83 16.21 12.75
N GLU A 141 -6.75 15.91 13.67
CA GLU A 141 -8.06 15.39 13.29
C GLU A 141 -8.91 16.49 12.68
N ALA A 142 -9.73 16.12 11.70
CA ALA A 142 -10.71 16.99 11.08
C ALA A 142 -11.99 16.19 10.76
N PRO A 143 -13.18 16.83 10.77
CA PRO A 143 -14.40 16.13 10.46
C PRO A 143 -14.43 15.66 9.00
N LEU A 144 -14.92 14.42 8.78
CA LEU A 144 -15.21 13.94 7.43
C LEU A 144 -16.42 14.71 6.86
N PRO A 145 -16.42 15.05 5.57
CA PRO A 145 -17.61 15.56 4.92
C PRO A 145 -18.71 14.48 4.90
N LEU A 146 -19.95 14.91 4.97
CA LEU A 146 -21.08 14.02 4.70
C LEU A 146 -20.97 13.47 3.27
N ILE A 147 -21.47 12.28 3.03
CA ILE A 147 -21.35 11.60 1.73
C ILE A 147 -21.85 12.49 0.59
N GLU A 148 -23.00 13.14 0.81
CA GLU A 148 -23.65 14.01 -0.18
C GLU A 148 -22.91 15.35 -0.38
N ALA A 149 -22.13 15.77 0.62
CA ALA A 149 -21.40 17.03 0.63
C ALA A 149 -19.94 16.87 0.16
N ARG A 150 -19.51 15.67 -0.19
CA ARG A 150 -18.14 15.44 -0.71
C ARG A 150 -17.93 16.26 -1.99
N PRO A 151 -16.92 17.15 -2.04
CA PRO A 151 -16.64 17.93 -3.24
C PRO A 151 -16.05 17.03 -4.35
N VAL A 152 -16.28 17.40 -5.60
CA VAL A 152 -15.55 16.84 -6.74
C VAL A 152 -14.12 17.39 -6.70
N PRO A 153 -13.09 16.56 -6.76
CA PRO A 153 -11.71 17.03 -6.66
C PRO A 153 -11.31 17.89 -7.86
N SER A 154 -10.63 18.99 -7.58
CA SER A 154 -10.00 19.87 -8.57
C SER A 154 -8.66 20.36 -8.03
N ARG A 155 -7.81 20.90 -8.90
CA ARG A 155 -6.52 21.46 -8.48
C ARG A 155 -6.65 22.57 -7.45
N GLU A 156 -7.75 23.36 -7.53
CA GLU A 156 -8.04 24.45 -6.61
C GLU A 156 -8.42 23.95 -5.21
N LEU A 157 -8.94 22.73 -5.10
CA LEU A 157 -9.30 22.08 -3.83
C LEU A 157 -8.17 21.21 -3.25
N LEU A 158 -7.38 20.60 -4.14
CA LEU A 158 -6.29 19.69 -3.76
C LEU A 158 -4.99 20.47 -3.52
N LEU A 159 -5.05 21.54 -2.74
CA LEU A 159 -3.90 22.39 -2.43
C LEU A 159 -2.95 21.70 -1.44
N PRO A 160 -1.62 21.75 -1.67
CA PRO A 160 -0.65 21.29 -0.70
C PRO A 160 -0.90 21.88 0.69
N GLY A 161 -0.90 21.03 1.71
CA GLY A 161 -1.20 21.39 3.09
C GLY A 161 -2.69 21.31 3.48
N ALA A 162 -3.63 21.17 2.53
CA ALA A 162 -5.05 20.98 2.85
C ALA A 162 -5.26 19.72 3.68
N VAL A 163 -5.83 19.87 4.88
CA VAL A 163 -6.09 18.77 5.82
C VAL A 163 -7.29 17.97 5.36
N LEU A 164 -7.17 16.65 5.39
CA LEU A 164 -8.23 15.71 5.08
C LEU A 164 -9.09 15.44 6.33
N GLY A 165 -10.39 15.22 6.14
CA GLY A 165 -11.26 14.69 7.17
C GLY A 165 -10.78 13.30 7.61
N THR A 166 -10.77 13.06 8.91
CA THR A 166 -10.24 11.84 9.54
C THR A 166 -11.20 10.66 9.33
N LEU A 167 -10.69 9.59 8.76
CA LEU A 167 -11.40 8.31 8.69
C LEU A 167 -11.08 7.49 9.94
N THR A 168 -12.09 6.97 10.64
CA THR A 168 -11.88 6.09 11.81
C THR A 168 -12.66 4.81 11.63
N GLU A 169 -11.96 3.67 11.68
CA GLU A 169 -12.54 2.34 11.50
C GLU A 169 -12.14 1.39 12.64
N PRO A 170 -13.09 0.63 13.21
CA PRO A 170 -12.77 -0.46 14.11
C PRO A 170 -12.23 -1.65 13.32
N LEU A 171 -11.29 -2.38 13.88
CA LEU A 171 -10.82 -3.64 13.32
C LEU A 171 -11.37 -4.82 14.08
N SER A 172 -11.79 -5.83 13.34
CA SER A 172 -12.13 -7.16 13.84
C SER A 172 -11.23 -8.17 13.16
N LEU A 173 -10.39 -8.87 13.92
CA LEU A 173 -9.41 -9.81 13.42
C LEU A 173 -9.63 -11.21 14.03
N PRO A 174 -9.39 -12.28 13.29
CA PRO A 174 -8.95 -12.28 11.89
C PRO A 174 -10.08 -11.89 10.92
N ASP A 175 -9.78 -11.09 9.89
CA ASP A 175 -10.71 -10.86 8.79
C ASP A 175 -10.64 -12.03 7.79
N THR A 176 -11.35 -13.11 8.12
CA THR A 176 -11.34 -14.34 7.31
C THR A 176 -11.88 -14.14 5.90
N ALA A 177 -12.83 -13.22 5.72
CA ALA A 177 -13.39 -12.92 4.40
C ALA A 177 -12.35 -12.24 3.49
N MET A 178 -11.60 -11.30 4.03
CA MET A 178 -10.50 -10.64 3.32
C MET A 178 -9.38 -11.63 3.00
N LEU A 179 -8.94 -12.43 3.98
CA LEU A 179 -7.90 -13.44 3.78
C LEU A 179 -8.28 -14.43 2.67
N ALA A 180 -9.54 -14.90 2.66
CA ALA A 180 -10.03 -15.79 1.60
C ALA A 180 -10.05 -15.11 0.21
N ARG A 181 -10.40 -13.84 0.14
CA ARG A 181 -10.38 -13.08 -1.12
C ARG A 181 -8.98 -12.88 -1.66
N LEU A 182 -7.98 -12.76 -0.80
CA LEU A 182 -6.57 -12.62 -1.17
C LEU A 182 -5.87 -13.97 -1.44
N ASP A 183 -6.49 -15.09 -1.11
CA ASP A 183 -5.86 -16.43 -1.00
C ASP A 183 -4.67 -16.41 -0.02
N GLU A 184 -4.78 -15.58 1.04
CA GLU A 184 -3.76 -15.43 2.06
C GLU A 184 -3.81 -16.57 3.06
N ARG A 185 -2.65 -17.17 3.38
CA ARG A 185 -2.55 -18.38 4.20
C ARG A 185 -1.54 -18.28 5.33
N LEU A 186 -0.85 -17.15 5.49
CA LEU A 186 0.12 -16.99 6.56
C LEU A 186 -0.58 -16.99 7.93
N PRO A 187 -0.19 -17.91 8.86
CA PRO A 187 -0.84 -18.06 10.15
C PRO A 187 -0.86 -16.79 11.01
N ILE A 188 0.11 -15.91 10.82
CA ILE A 188 0.23 -14.63 11.56
C ILE A 188 -1.02 -13.75 11.44
N TYR A 189 -1.84 -13.94 10.38
CA TYR A 189 -3.06 -13.18 10.14
C TYR A 189 -4.33 -13.89 10.61
N SER A 190 -4.27 -15.22 10.81
CA SER A 190 -5.43 -16.05 11.19
C SER A 190 -5.37 -16.56 12.61
N ASP A 191 -4.18 -16.83 13.14
CA ASP A 191 -4.01 -17.44 14.46
C ASP A 191 -3.95 -16.34 15.54
N ALA A 192 -4.56 -16.62 16.68
CA ALA A 192 -4.56 -15.68 17.79
C ALA A 192 -3.18 -15.61 18.50
N PRO A 193 -2.66 -14.42 18.80
CA PRO A 193 -3.24 -13.10 18.55
C PRO A 193 -2.97 -12.62 17.09
N ALA A 194 -4.00 -12.59 16.26
CA ALA A 194 -3.90 -12.14 14.87
C ALA A 194 -3.45 -10.67 14.78
N ILE A 195 -2.70 -10.36 13.70
CA ILE A 195 -2.29 -8.99 13.38
C ILE A 195 -3.01 -8.50 12.12
N ALA A 196 -3.23 -7.20 12.00
CA ALA A 196 -3.81 -6.61 10.81
C ALA A 196 -2.93 -6.84 9.59
N HIS A 197 -3.55 -7.31 8.50
CA HIS A 197 -2.86 -7.52 7.23
C HIS A 197 -2.45 -6.19 6.59
N PRO A 198 -1.28 -6.10 5.91
CA PRO A 198 -0.85 -4.89 5.19
C PRO A 198 -1.87 -4.36 4.18
N PHE A 199 -2.64 -5.26 3.53
CA PHE A 199 -3.78 -4.90 2.68
C PHE A 199 -4.78 -4.00 3.41
N THR A 200 -5.15 -4.33 4.64
CA THR A 200 -6.13 -3.58 5.43
C THR A 200 -5.64 -2.16 5.68
N LEU A 201 -4.38 -2.00 6.11
CA LEU A 201 -3.81 -0.70 6.40
C LEU A 201 -3.73 0.19 5.15
N LEU A 202 -3.25 -0.36 4.03
CA LEU A 202 -3.15 0.41 2.78
C LEU A 202 -4.52 0.65 2.13
N SER A 203 -5.51 -0.21 2.36
CA SER A 203 -6.89 0.02 1.94
C SER A 203 -7.53 1.21 2.66
N LEU A 204 -7.21 1.42 3.93
CA LEU A 204 -7.65 2.62 4.68
C LEU A 204 -7.04 3.90 4.07
N ALA A 205 -5.79 3.84 3.58
CA ALA A 205 -5.17 4.95 2.85
C ALA A 205 -5.86 5.24 1.51
N ASN A 206 -6.40 4.24 0.80
CA ASN A 206 -7.28 4.46 -0.35
C ASN A 206 -8.61 5.10 0.07
N GLN A 207 -9.20 4.58 1.14
CA GLN A 207 -10.53 5.00 1.60
C GLN A 207 -10.57 6.47 2.03
N ILE A 208 -9.53 7.01 2.66
CA ILE A 208 -9.54 8.42 3.08
C ILE A 208 -9.76 9.37 1.89
N LEU A 209 -9.24 9.02 0.71
CA LEU A 209 -9.42 9.83 -0.50
C LEU A 209 -10.89 9.83 -0.96
N VAL A 210 -11.51 8.65 -1.07
CA VAL A 210 -12.92 8.53 -1.49
C VAL A 210 -13.90 9.00 -0.43
N ARG A 211 -13.51 9.02 0.83
CA ARG A 211 -14.35 9.56 1.93
C ARG A 211 -14.31 11.08 1.99
N ASN A 212 -13.26 11.71 1.49
CA ASN A 212 -13.13 13.16 1.43
C ASN A 212 -13.64 13.77 0.12
N TYR A 213 -13.59 13.02 -0.99
CA TYR A 213 -13.91 13.54 -2.32
C TYR A 213 -14.86 12.61 -3.07
N LYS A 214 -15.74 13.19 -3.90
CA LYS A 214 -16.56 12.46 -4.88
C LYS A 214 -15.71 12.22 -6.12
N LEU A 215 -15.05 11.06 -6.18
CA LEU A 215 -14.20 10.66 -7.29
C LEU A 215 -15.01 10.04 -8.44
N GLY A 216 -14.55 10.24 -9.68
CA GLY A 216 -14.80 9.35 -10.80
C GLY A 216 -13.89 8.11 -10.73
N PRO A 217 -13.66 7.41 -11.87
CA PRO A 217 -12.63 6.38 -11.93
C PRO A 217 -11.24 6.94 -11.57
N TRP A 218 -10.53 6.25 -10.69
CA TRP A 218 -9.21 6.67 -10.21
C TRP A 218 -8.27 5.47 -10.06
N ILE A 219 -6.96 5.71 -10.05
CA ILE A 219 -5.95 4.64 -10.09
C ILE A 219 -4.89 4.89 -9.01
N HIS A 220 -4.70 3.92 -8.11
CA HIS A 220 -3.56 3.88 -7.21
C HIS A 220 -2.29 3.56 -8.01
N THR A 221 -1.27 4.43 -7.95
CA THR A 221 -0.05 4.30 -8.76
C THR A 221 1.20 3.99 -7.97
N ALA A 222 1.28 4.44 -6.73
CA ALA A 222 2.42 4.17 -5.85
C ALA A 222 2.08 4.45 -4.38
N SER A 223 2.83 3.83 -3.48
CA SER A 223 2.88 4.20 -2.06
C SER A 223 4.27 4.01 -1.49
N ASP A 224 4.69 4.97 -0.66
CA ASP A 224 5.86 4.84 0.20
C ASP A 224 5.34 4.73 1.63
N LEU A 225 5.67 3.66 2.33
CA LEU A 225 5.16 3.40 3.67
C LEU A 225 6.25 2.99 4.66
N ILE A 226 6.04 3.33 5.92
CA ILE A 226 6.86 2.90 7.06
C ILE A 226 5.94 2.38 8.14
N ASN A 227 6.21 1.19 8.63
CA ASN A 227 5.52 0.56 9.75
C ASN A 227 6.19 0.96 11.07
N TRP A 228 5.39 1.34 12.05
CA TRP A 228 5.86 1.73 13.39
C TRP A 228 5.35 0.79 14.48
N SER A 229 4.20 0.17 14.25
CA SER A 229 3.64 -0.84 15.16
C SER A 229 2.59 -1.68 14.46
N GLY A 230 2.38 -2.90 14.95
CA GLY A 230 1.29 -3.76 14.54
C GLY A 230 -0.06 -3.33 15.13
N VAL A 231 -1.15 -3.83 14.56
CA VAL A 231 -2.52 -3.62 15.03
C VAL A 231 -3.15 -4.96 15.35
N ARG A 232 -3.85 -5.03 16.47
CA ARG A 232 -4.49 -6.25 16.99
C ARG A 232 -6.00 -6.15 16.92
N ASP A 233 -6.66 -7.28 17.18
CA ASP A 233 -8.12 -7.35 17.26
C ASP A 233 -8.70 -6.37 18.27
N GLY A 234 -9.85 -5.78 17.95
CA GLY A 234 -10.57 -4.81 18.78
C GLY A 234 -10.00 -3.40 18.80
N GLU A 235 -8.85 -3.16 18.16
CA GLU A 235 -8.32 -1.79 18.06
C GLU A 235 -9.09 -0.97 17.00
N ARG A 236 -9.05 0.35 17.16
CA ARG A 236 -9.57 1.30 16.18
C ARG A 236 -8.42 2.06 15.55
N ILE A 237 -8.50 2.28 14.24
CA ILE A 237 -7.49 3.04 13.51
C ILE A 237 -8.12 4.34 13.03
N SER A 238 -7.48 5.47 13.32
CA SER A 238 -7.74 6.74 12.67
C SER A 238 -6.72 6.98 11.56
N VAL A 239 -7.19 7.30 10.36
CA VAL A 239 -6.37 7.76 9.25
C VAL A 239 -6.49 9.27 9.17
N ARG A 240 -5.37 9.95 9.36
CA ARG A 240 -5.26 11.41 9.35
C ARG A 240 -4.30 11.82 8.25
N GLY A 241 -4.44 12.99 7.71
CA GLY A 241 -3.47 13.42 6.72
C GLY A 241 -3.84 14.70 6.00
N ARG A 242 -3.05 14.98 4.99
CA ARG A 242 -3.16 16.19 4.16
C ARG A 242 -2.79 15.89 2.72
N ILE A 243 -3.17 16.77 1.84
CA ILE A 243 -2.64 16.81 0.48
C ILE A 243 -1.17 17.23 0.56
N ALA A 244 -0.27 16.40 0.04
CA ALA A 244 1.15 16.74 -0.02
C ALA A 244 1.49 17.42 -1.35
N ASP A 245 0.85 17.01 -2.45
CA ASP A 245 1.09 17.57 -3.79
C ASP A 245 -0.09 17.28 -4.73
N CYS A 246 -0.25 18.09 -5.78
CA CYS A 246 -1.21 17.87 -6.86
C CYS A 246 -0.59 18.33 -8.18
N PHE A 247 -0.44 17.43 -9.15
CA PHE A 247 0.24 17.72 -10.40
C PHE A 247 -0.40 16.98 -11.59
N GLU A 248 -0.03 17.42 -12.79
CA GLU A 248 -0.39 16.74 -14.03
C GLU A 248 0.85 16.09 -14.67
N ARG A 249 0.66 14.90 -15.19
CA ARG A 249 1.67 14.19 -15.96
C ARG A 249 1.04 13.35 -17.06
N LYS A 250 1.46 13.55 -18.30
CA LYS A 250 0.98 12.84 -19.50
C LYS A 250 -0.57 12.88 -19.65
N GLY A 251 -1.18 14.01 -19.27
CA GLY A 251 -2.62 14.21 -19.32
C GLY A 251 -3.43 13.56 -18.21
N HIS A 252 -2.78 12.92 -17.24
CA HIS A 252 -3.41 12.43 -15.99
C HIS A 252 -3.20 13.45 -14.87
N GLU A 253 -4.24 13.65 -14.06
CA GLU A 253 -4.14 14.46 -12.85
C GLU A 253 -3.87 13.59 -11.63
N PHE A 254 -2.78 13.91 -10.92
CA PHE A 254 -2.30 13.16 -9.76
C PHE A 254 -2.53 13.93 -8.46
N VAL A 255 -2.79 13.18 -7.39
CA VAL A 255 -2.75 13.67 -6.02
C VAL A 255 -1.77 12.82 -5.20
N VAL A 256 -1.05 13.49 -4.32
CA VAL A 256 -0.16 12.88 -3.34
C VAL A 256 -0.69 13.18 -1.95
N LEU A 257 -0.91 12.15 -1.17
CA LEU A 257 -1.36 12.27 0.22
C LEU A 257 -0.19 11.95 1.15
N ASP A 258 -0.07 12.69 2.25
CA ASP A 258 0.79 12.38 3.39
C ASP A 258 -0.12 11.98 4.55
N LEU A 259 -0.12 10.69 4.89
CA LEU A 259 -1.08 10.07 5.79
C LEU A 259 -0.38 9.46 7.00
N LEU A 260 -1.06 9.50 8.14
CA LEU A 260 -0.67 8.81 9.36
C LEU A 260 -1.82 7.94 9.85
N LEU A 261 -1.57 6.65 10.01
CA LEU A 261 -2.47 5.71 10.66
C LEU A 261 -2.11 5.65 12.14
N VAL A 262 -3.12 5.86 13.00
CA VAL A 262 -2.94 6.00 14.45
C VAL A 262 -3.94 5.10 15.16
N ALA A 263 -3.49 4.33 16.15
CA ALA A 263 -4.35 3.56 17.03
C ALA A 263 -5.10 4.47 18.03
N ASN A 264 -6.15 3.94 18.64
CA ASN A 264 -6.99 4.67 19.60
C ASN A 264 -6.25 5.13 20.89
N ASP A 265 -5.09 4.56 21.19
CA ASP A 265 -4.21 4.95 22.29
C ASP A 265 -3.18 6.04 21.89
N GLY A 266 -3.25 6.53 20.66
CA GLY A 266 -2.32 7.52 20.11
C GLY A 266 -1.03 6.94 19.53
N ARG A 267 -0.87 5.62 19.53
CA ARG A 267 0.28 4.92 18.98
C ARG A 267 0.28 5.02 17.45
N VAL A 268 1.41 5.44 16.87
CA VAL A 268 1.60 5.46 15.43
C VAL A 268 1.69 4.02 14.90
N ILE A 269 0.87 3.71 13.90
CA ILE A 269 0.84 2.40 13.22
C ILE A 269 1.70 2.44 11.97
N GLN A 270 1.34 3.37 11.06
CA GLN A 270 1.98 3.44 9.75
C GLN A 270 1.95 4.88 9.23
N ARG A 271 3.01 5.35 8.62
CA ARG A 271 3.01 6.54 7.78
C ARG A 271 2.99 6.12 6.31
N VAL A 272 2.15 6.78 5.51
CA VAL A 272 1.97 6.46 4.10
C VAL A 272 2.03 7.74 3.27
N ARG A 273 2.94 7.80 2.31
CA ARG A 273 2.86 8.73 1.20
C ARG A 273 2.16 8.00 0.04
N HIS A 274 0.90 8.36 -0.22
CA HIS A 274 0.03 7.67 -1.16
C HIS A 274 -0.14 8.49 -2.44
N ILE A 275 0.03 7.87 -3.61
CA ILE A 275 0.00 8.55 -4.90
C ILE A 275 -1.08 7.91 -5.78
N ALA A 276 -2.03 8.74 -6.23
CA ALA A 276 -3.12 8.29 -7.07
C ALA A 276 -3.36 9.24 -8.26
N ILE A 277 -3.76 8.67 -9.38
CA ILE A 277 -4.39 9.42 -10.48
C ILE A 277 -5.85 9.60 -10.07
N TYR A 278 -6.24 10.81 -9.69
CA TYR A 278 -7.63 11.09 -9.32
C TYR A 278 -8.51 11.44 -10.53
N ARG A 279 -7.90 11.80 -11.65
CA ARG A 279 -8.57 11.98 -12.95
C ARG A 279 -7.69 11.39 -14.06
N PRO A 280 -7.96 10.16 -14.51
CA PRO A 280 -7.30 9.59 -15.68
C PRO A 280 -7.65 10.40 -16.93
N ARG A 281 -6.69 10.50 -17.87
CA ARG A 281 -7.01 11.05 -19.20
C ARG A 281 -8.03 10.13 -19.88
N THR A 282 -8.98 10.69 -20.58
CA THR A 282 -9.79 9.98 -21.55
C THR A 282 -8.99 9.73 -22.83
N SER A 283 -9.10 8.55 -23.40
CA SER A 283 -8.46 8.15 -24.66
C SER A 283 -8.98 8.95 -25.84
#